data_e195729369b21798930aa4ebee692398
#
_entry.id   e195729369b21798930aa4ebee692398
#
_cell.length_a   1.000
_cell.length_b   1.000
_cell.length_c   1.000
_cell.angle_alpha   90.00
_cell.angle_beta   90.00
_cell.angle_gamma   90.00
#
_symmetry.space_group_name_H-M   'P 1'
#
loop_
_entity.id
_entity.type
_entity.pdbx_description
1 polymer ?
#
loop_
_entity_poly.entity_id
_entity_poly.type
_entity_poly.pdbx_seq_one_letter_code
_entity_poly.pdbx_strand_id
1 'polypeptide(L)'
;MKTYDDYMEAFKQNALEVKGEIVEWIYNWFKENGDGCTAVVGLSGGKDSTVVAALCVEALGADRVYGVFMPNARQSAETSVPKQLEALEKDYEDVETLANHLGIKWRMVDIADAYANILSGIGCCNFVDGSEMEITPQTRINLAPRIRMATLYAVAQSINGRVANTCNLSEDWVGYATRYGDSVGDFSPLSMLTTDEVIEIGLACGLPEKLVRKTPTDGLCGKTDEDNLGFTYRTLNEYIRWGTCKDEKIKALIDEKHEKNMFKLRPMPVFDYPCD
;
A
#
# COMPACT_ATOMS: atom_id res chain seq x y z
N MET A 1 -28.16 -2.78 -12.48
CA MET A 1 -27.07 -3.78 -12.57
C MET A 1 -27.50 -5.02 -11.81
N LYS A 2 -27.35 -6.17 -12.41
CA LYS A 2 -27.91 -7.43 -11.86
C LYS A 2 -26.83 -8.29 -11.17
N THR A 3 -25.57 -8.09 -11.52
CA THR A 3 -24.43 -8.85 -10.98
C THR A 3 -23.21 -7.95 -10.77
N TYR A 4 -22.23 -8.46 -10.02
CA TYR A 4 -20.93 -7.76 -9.86
C TYR A 4 -20.17 -7.68 -11.20
N ASP A 5 -20.35 -8.67 -12.10
CA ASP A 5 -19.78 -8.62 -13.45
C ASP A 5 -20.38 -7.48 -14.29
N ASP A 6 -21.71 -7.28 -14.22
CA ASP A 6 -22.36 -6.14 -14.89
C ASP A 6 -21.83 -4.79 -14.37
N TYR A 7 -21.52 -4.72 -13.08
CA TYR A 7 -20.92 -3.52 -12.48
C TYR A 7 -19.50 -3.30 -12.98
N MET A 8 -18.66 -4.31 -12.95
CA MET A 8 -17.27 -4.19 -13.39
C MET A 8 -17.19 -3.86 -14.89
N GLU A 9 -18.11 -4.38 -15.70
CA GLU A 9 -18.18 -4.00 -17.12
C GLU A 9 -18.56 -2.51 -17.28
N ALA A 10 -19.54 -2.03 -16.50
CA ALA A 10 -19.90 -0.61 -16.49
C ALA A 10 -18.77 0.27 -15.93
N PHE A 11 -18.08 -0.16 -14.86
CA PHE A 11 -16.94 0.56 -14.31
C PHE A 11 -15.81 0.67 -15.34
N LYS A 12 -15.49 -0.39 -16.04
CA LYS A 12 -14.49 -0.42 -17.10
C LYS A 12 -14.80 0.58 -18.23
N GLN A 13 -16.09 0.68 -18.63
CA GLN A 13 -16.51 1.67 -19.63
C GLN A 13 -16.33 3.11 -19.15
N ASN A 14 -16.41 3.35 -17.84
CA ASN A 14 -16.30 4.66 -17.21
C ASN A 14 -14.90 4.92 -16.61
N ALA A 15 -13.96 3.97 -16.70
CA ALA A 15 -12.66 4.04 -16.01
C ALA A 15 -11.83 5.29 -16.39
N LEU A 16 -11.95 5.78 -17.63
CA LEU A 16 -11.31 7.01 -18.06
C LEU A 16 -11.88 8.26 -17.37
N GLU A 17 -13.19 8.30 -17.16
CA GLU A 17 -13.87 9.41 -16.46
C GLU A 17 -13.47 9.40 -14.99
N VAL A 18 -13.58 8.24 -14.31
CA VAL A 18 -13.17 8.08 -12.90
C VAL A 18 -11.69 8.41 -12.71
N LYS A 19 -10.82 7.97 -13.63
CA LYS A 19 -9.40 8.35 -13.61
C LYS A 19 -9.25 9.88 -13.68
N GLY A 20 -9.98 10.54 -14.57
CA GLY A 20 -9.97 11.99 -14.71
C GLY A 20 -10.35 12.71 -13.41
N GLU A 21 -11.40 12.24 -12.72
CA GLU A 21 -11.82 12.77 -11.43
C GLU A 21 -10.75 12.61 -10.34
N ILE A 22 -10.08 11.45 -10.29
CA ILE A 22 -8.97 11.22 -9.35
C ILE A 22 -7.79 12.14 -9.64
N VAL A 23 -7.43 12.31 -10.91
CA VAL A 23 -6.35 13.20 -11.35
C VAL A 23 -6.65 14.66 -10.96
N GLU A 24 -7.88 15.12 -11.21
CA GLU A 24 -8.32 16.45 -10.81
C GLU A 24 -8.31 16.63 -9.28
N TRP A 25 -8.76 15.60 -8.55
CA TRP A 25 -8.73 15.61 -7.09
C TRP A 25 -7.29 15.72 -6.56
N ILE A 26 -6.33 14.94 -7.09
CA ILE A 26 -4.91 15.04 -6.71
C ILE A 26 -4.38 16.45 -6.99
N TYR A 27 -4.63 17.00 -8.17
CA TYR A 27 -4.20 18.34 -8.55
C TYR A 27 -4.71 19.40 -7.57
N ASN A 28 -6.01 19.39 -7.27
CA ASN A 28 -6.65 20.34 -6.34
C ASN A 28 -6.12 20.17 -4.92
N TRP A 29 -5.94 18.91 -4.47
CA TRP A 29 -5.37 18.63 -3.16
C TRP A 29 -3.96 19.22 -3.01
N PHE A 30 -3.10 19.07 -4.00
CA PHE A 30 -1.76 19.66 -3.98
C PHE A 30 -1.80 21.19 -4.01
N LYS A 31 -2.69 21.78 -4.78
CA LYS A 31 -2.88 23.22 -4.84
C LYS A 31 -3.22 23.82 -3.46
N GLU A 32 -4.00 23.11 -2.67
CA GLU A 32 -4.45 23.56 -1.34
C GLU A 32 -3.43 23.21 -0.22
N ASN A 33 -2.78 22.04 -0.31
CA ASN A 33 -2.00 21.47 0.79
C ASN A 33 -0.49 21.36 0.50
N GLY A 34 -0.05 21.76 -0.68
CA GLY A 34 1.35 21.63 -1.07
C GLY A 34 1.63 22.15 -2.46
N ASP A 35 1.26 23.42 -2.73
CA ASP A 35 1.56 24.02 -4.02
C ASP A 35 3.08 24.02 -4.27
N GLY A 36 3.48 23.50 -5.46
CA GLY A 36 4.88 23.29 -5.80
C GLY A 36 5.57 22.11 -5.11
N CYS A 37 4.90 21.37 -4.20
CA CYS A 37 5.45 20.14 -3.61
C CYS A 37 5.53 18.99 -4.61
N THR A 38 6.43 18.03 -4.34
CA THR A 38 6.60 16.78 -5.07
C THR A 38 5.75 15.68 -4.44
N ALA A 39 5.05 14.85 -5.24
CA ALA A 39 4.44 13.61 -4.75
C ALA A 39 5.54 12.56 -4.55
N VAL A 40 5.66 12.01 -3.35
CA VAL A 40 6.61 10.95 -3.01
C VAL A 40 5.87 9.64 -2.89
N VAL A 41 6.21 8.67 -3.74
CA VAL A 41 5.52 7.38 -3.83
C VAL A 41 6.47 6.26 -3.46
N GLY A 42 6.08 5.43 -2.49
CA GLY A 42 6.77 4.18 -2.20
C GLY A 42 6.49 3.17 -3.30
N LEU A 43 7.50 2.84 -4.11
CA LEU A 43 7.38 1.86 -5.18
C LEU A 43 7.71 0.48 -4.66
N SER A 44 6.78 -0.46 -4.78
CA SER A 44 6.95 -1.85 -4.34
C SER A 44 7.13 -2.85 -5.49
N GLY A 45 6.98 -2.39 -6.73
CA GLY A 45 6.80 -3.28 -7.89
C GLY A 45 5.39 -3.91 -7.96
N GLY A 46 4.48 -3.55 -7.05
CA GLY A 46 3.09 -3.96 -7.04
C GLY A 46 2.16 -3.00 -7.79
N LYS A 47 0.93 -3.45 -8.09
CA LYS A 47 -0.04 -2.70 -8.90
C LYS A 47 -0.44 -1.36 -8.29
N ASP A 48 -0.70 -1.31 -6.98
CA ASP A 48 -1.27 -0.14 -6.32
C ASP A 48 -0.31 1.04 -6.34
N SER A 49 0.96 0.82 -5.95
CA SER A 49 2.00 1.85 -6.04
C SER A 49 2.26 2.31 -7.48
N THR A 50 2.12 1.40 -8.43
CA THR A 50 2.23 1.67 -9.87
C THR A 50 1.13 2.61 -10.35
N VAL A 51 -0.12 2.34 -9.96
CA VAL A 51 -1.29 3.16 -10.34
C VAL A 51 -1.23 4.53 -9.67
N VAL A 52 -0.87 4.59 -8.38
CA VAL A 52 -0.71 5.88 -7.67
C VAL A 52 0.36 6.76 -8.33
N ALA A 53 1.50 6.17 -8.70
CA ALA A 53 2.56 6.93 -9.39
C ALA A 53 2.07 7.50 -10.73
N ALA A 54 1.34 6.72 -11.53
CA ALA A 54 0.80 7.16 -12.80
C ALA A 54 -0.24 8.28 -12.64
N LEU A 55 -1.17 8.15 -11.69
CA LEU A 55 -2.16 9.19 -11.37
C LEU A 55 -1.48 10.49 -10.93
N CYS A 56 -0.44 10.40 -10.09
CA CYS A 56 0.34 11.56 -9.68
C CYS A 56 1.06 12.23 -10.87
N VAL A 57 1.59 11.44 -11.80
CA VAL A 57 2.24 11.98 -13.02
C VAL A 57 1.23 12.70 -13.91
N GLU A 58 0.04 12.14 -14.12
CA GLU A 58 -1.00 12.82 -14.87
C GLU A 58 -1.45 14.14 -14.20
N ALA A 59 -1.52 14.16 -12.87
CA ALA A 59 -1.97 15.33 -12.14
C ALA A 59 -0.92 16.45 -12.03
N LEU A 60 0.36 16.09 -11.86
CA LEU A 60 1.41 17.04 -11.45
C LEU A 60 2.53 17.18 -12.49
N GLY A 61 2.63 16.24 -13.43
CA GLY A 61 3.78 16.09 -14.32
C GLY A 61 4.92 15.26 -13.68
N ALA A 62 5.70 14.58 -14.52
CA ALA A 62 6.75 13.64 -14.10
C ALA A 62 7.84 14.29 -13.22
N ASP A 63 8.16 15.57 -13.44
CA ASP A 63 9.17 16.30 -12.67
C ASP A 63 8.76 16.53 -11.20
N ARG A 64 7.47 16.40 -10.90
CA ARG A 64 6.90 16.56 -9.55
C ARG A 64 6.48 15.22 -8.92
N VAL A 65 6.99 14.10 -9.44
CA VAL A 65 6.77 12.77 -8.83
C VAL A 65 8.12 12.12 -8.57
N TYR A 66 8.30 11.61 -7.38
CA TYR A 66 9.53 10.95 -6.95
C TYR A 66 9.24 9.56 -6.36
N GLY A 67 9.83 8.53 -6.97
CA GLY A 67 9.70 7.15 -6.52
C GLY A 67 10.76 6.77 -5.48
N VAL A 68 10.38 5.97 -4.48
CA VAL A 68 11.32 5.40 -3.52
C VAL A 68 11.09 3.89 -3.43
N PHE A 69 12.05 3.10 -3.90
CA PHE A 69 12.05 1.65 -3.74
C PHE A 69 12.80 1.28 -2.46
N MET A 70 12.16 0.53 -1.55
CA MET A 70 12.70 0.25 -0.22
C MET A 70 12.74 -1.25 0.07
N PRO A 71 13.68 -1.99 -0.54
CA PRO A 71 13.86 -3.42 -0.27
C PRO A 71 14.35 -3.66 1.16
N ASN A 72 14.07 -4.88 1.66
CA ASN A 72 14.70 -5.42 2.86
C ASN A 72 15.51 -6.67 2.46
N ALA A 73 16.69 -6.45 1.91
CA ALA A 73 17.52 -7.51 1.33
C ALA A 73 17.98 -8.57 2.36
N ARG A 74 18.18 -8.20 3.64
CA ARG A 74 18.55 -9.16 4.69
C ARG A 74 17.40 -10.08 5.09
N GLN A 75 16.18 -9.56 5.18
CA GLN A 75 15.01 -10.38 5.47
C GLN A 75 14.82 -11.45 4.38
N SER A 76 15.09 -11.08 3.13
CA SER A 76 15.06 -12.02 2.00
C SER A 76 16.20 -13.05 2.06
N ALA A 77 17.37 -12.70 2.58
CA ALA A 77 18.54 -13.59 2.69
C ALA A 77 18.46 -14.54 3.90
N GLU A 78 17.93 -14.08 5.04
CA GLU A 78 17.82 -14.88 6.28
C GLU A 78 16.87 -16.08 6.13
N THR A 79 15.90 -15.99 5.23
CA THR A 79 14.96 -17.09 4.96
C THR A 79 15.53 -18.19 4.07
N SER A 80 16.77 -18.04 3.56
CA SER A 80 17.50 -19.02 2.73
C SER A 80 16.71 -19.54 1.51
N VAL A 81 15.71 -18.78 1.05
CA VAL A 81 14.86 -19.16 -0.07
C VAL A 81 15.30 -18.43 -1.33
N PRO A 82 15.89 -19.10 -2.34
CA PRO A 82 16.27 -18.46 -3.61
C PRO A 82 15.13 -17.66 -4.24
N LYS A 83 13.87 -18.11 -4.07
CA LYS A 83 12.66 -17.43 -4.56
C LYS A 83 12.48 -16.00 -4.06
N GLN A 84 12.98 -15.65 -2.88
CA GLN A 84 12.82 -14.28 -2.34
C GLN A 84 13.82 -13.30 -2.95
N LEU A 85 15.02 -13.76 -3.31
CA LEU A 85 15.98 -12.96 -4.06
C LEU A 85 15.48 -12.73 -5.49
N GLU A 86 14.96 -13.77 -6.16
CA GLU A 86 14.36 -13.66 -7.49
C GLU A 86 13.15 -12.70 -7.47
N ALA A 87 12.32 -12.75 -6.41
CA ALA A 87 11.19 -11.83 -6.25
C ALA A 87 11.67 -10.38 -6.09
N LEU A 88 12.72 -10.15 -5.31
CA LEU A 88 13.30 -8.81 -5.11
C LEU A 88 13.91 -8.25 -6.41
N GLU A 89 14.62 -9.07 -7.17
CA GLU A 89 15.16 -8.70 -8.48
C GLU A 89 14.04 -8.32 -9.45
N LYS A 90 12.97 -9.11 -9.47
CA LYS A 90 11.79 -8.83 -10.29
C LYS A 90 11.08 -7.54 -9.85
N ASP A 91 10.92 -7.29 -8.55
CA ASP A 91 10.33 -6.05 -8.06
C ASP A 91 11.18 -4.83 -8.48
N TYR A 92 12.51 -4.95 -8.42
CA TYR A 92 13.42 -3.93 -8.91
C TYR A 92 13.24 -3.64 -10.42
N GLU A 93 13.19 -4.70 -11.25
CA GLU A 93 12.95 -4.58 -12.69
C GLU A 93 11.58 -3.94 -13.00
N ASP A 94 10.54 -4.30 -12.24
CA ASP A 94 9.21 -3.73 -12.39
C ASP A 94 9.21 -2.24 -12.02
N VAL A 95 9.91 -1.84 -10.96
CA VAL A 95 10.06 -0.43 -10.56
C VAL A 95 10.84 0.36 -11.60
N GLU A 96 11.95 -0.17 -12.12
CA GLU A 96 12.72 0.48 -13.18
C GLU A 96 11.90 0.63 -14.47
N THR A 97 11.17 -0.42 -14.85
CA THR A 97 10.25 -0.40 -16.00
C THR A 97 9.19 0.69 -15.83
N LEU A 98 8.57 0.78 -14.65
CA LEU A 98 7.57 1.80 -14.35
C LEU A 98 8.16 3.20 -14.40
N ALA A 99 9.29 3.42 -13.73
CA ALA A 99 9.92 4.73 -13.66
C ALA A 99 10.33 5.25 -15.05
N ASN A 100 10.85 4.37 -15.90
CA ASN A 100 11.18 4.68 -17.28
C ASN A 100 9.92 4.97 -18.11
N HIS A 101 8.84 4.21 -17.94
CA HIS A 101 7.57 4.42 -18.62
C HIS A 101 6.94 5.77 -18.26
N LEU A 102 6.99 6.15 -16.99
CA LEU A 102 6.41 7.40 -16.48
C LEU A 102 7.37 8.61 -16.59
N GLY A 103 8.66 8.39 -16.88
CA GLY A 103 9.68 9.44 -16.93
C GLY A 103 9.99 10.07 -15.55
N ILE A 104 9.73 9.35 -14.44
CA ILE A 104 9.94 9.86 -13.10
C ILE A 104 11.36 9.57 -12.57
N LYS A 105 11.82 10.43 -11.66
CA LYS A 105 13.02 10.16 -10.87
C LYS A 105 12.71 9.21 -9.73
N TRP A 106 13.64 8.33 -9.42
CA TRP A 106 13.51 7.42 -8.30
C TRP A 106 14.84 7.07 -7.65
N ARG A 107 14.76 6.50 -6.45
CA ARG A 107 15.92 6.01 -5.70
C ARG A 107 15.59 4.71 -4.97
N MET A 108 16.58 3.83 -4.87
CA MET A 108 16.55 2.69 -3.96
C MET A 108 17.14 3.09 -2.60
N VAL A 109 16.45 2.74 -1.53
CA VAL A 109 16.91 2.86 -0.14
C VAL A 109 16.70 1.52 0.54
N ASP A 110 17.77 0.73 0.68
CA ASP A 110 17.69 -0.54 1.39
C ASP A 110 17.49 -0.30 2.88
N ILE A 111 16.41 -0.87 3.44
CA ILE A 111 16.07 -0.74 4.87
C ILE A 111 16.64 -1.86 5.74
N ALA A 112 17.41 -2.79 5.18
CA ALA A 112 17.86 -4.00 5.86
C ALA A 112 18.69 -3.73 7.12
N ASP A 113 19.60 -2.76 7.07
CA ASP A 113 20.43 -2.41 8.23
C ASP A 113 19.62 -1.72 9.33
N ALA A 114 18.70 -0.83 8.97
CA ALA A 114 17.79 -0.20 9.93
C ALA A 114 16.91 -1.25 10.61
N TYR A 115 16.35 -2.17 9.83
CA TYR A 115 15.54 -3.28 10.33
C TYR A 115 16.32 -4.17 11.30
N ALA A 116 17.51 -4.63 10.93
CA ALA A 116 18.36 -5.50 11.75
C ALA A 116 18.79 -4.81 13.05
N ASN A 117 19.18 -3.52 12.98
CA ASN A 117 19.65 -2.77 14.15
C ASN A 117 18.51 -2.53 15.15
N ILE A 118 17.29 -2.22 14.70
CA ILE A 118 16.14 -2.06 15.60
C ILE A 118 15.81 -3.39 16.28
N LEU A 119 15.75 -4.51 15.54
CA LEU A 119 15.49 -5.82 16.13
C LEU A 119 16.57 -6.23 17.14
N SER A 120 17.83 -6.01 16.80
CA SER A 120 18.96 -6.26 17.72
C SER A 120 18.85 -5.41 18.98
N GLY A 121 18.53 -4.12 18.84
CA GLY A 121 18.37 -3.23 19.98
C GLY A 121 17.23 -3.68 20.93
N ILE A 122 16.10 -4.11 20.38
CA ILE A 122 14.97 -4.65 21.17
C ILE A 122 15.38 -5.96 21.85
N GLY A 123 16.02 -6.88 21.13
CA GLY A 123 16.41 -8.20 21.63
C GLY A 123 17.52 -8.16 22.69
N CYS A 124 18.30 -7.06 22.77
CA CYS A 124 19.33 -6.86 23.79
C CYS A 124 18.78 -6.20 25.07
N CYS A 125 17.51 -5.77 25.07
CA CYS A 125 16.90 -5.10 26.22
C CYS A 125 16.21 -6.11 27.14
N ASN A 126 16.74 -6.30 28.33
CA ASN A 126 16.01 -7.00 29.38
C ASN A 126 15.13 -6.01 30.16
N PHE A 127 13.99 -6.48 30.65
CA PHE A 127 13.18 -5.70 31.59
C PHE A 127 13.95 -5.48 32.90
N VAL A 128 13.54 -4.50 33.69
CA VAL A 128 14.15 -4.17 34.99
C VAL A 128 14.16 -5.36 35.95
N ASP A 129 13.21 -6.28 35.79
CA ASP A 129 13.11 -7.53 36.58
C ASP A 129 13.99 -8.67 36.03
N GLY A 130 14.77 -8.42 34.96
CA GLY A 130 15.65 -9.39 34.32
C GLY A 130 14.96 -10.35 33.35
N SER A 131 13.65 -10.20 33.10
CA SER A 131 12.98 -10.98 32.08
C SER A 131 13.36 -10.50 30.66
N GLU A 132 13.40 -11.44 29.71
CA GLU A 132 13.73 -11.15 28.30
C GLU A 132 12.48 -10.74 27.51
N MET A 133 12.64 -9.78 26.59
CA MET A 133 11.59 -9.42 25.66
C MET A 133 11.63 -10.34 24.43
N GLU A 134 10.57 -11.10 24.22
CA GLU A 134 10.41 -11.91 23.03
C GLU A 134 9.98 -11.07 21.83
N ILE A 135 10.75 -11.15 20.73
CA ILE A 135 10.39 -10.53 19.45
C ILE A 135 9.42 -11.47 18.71
N THR A 136 8.14 -11.15 18.74
CA THR A 136 7.10 -11.97 18.10
C THR A 136 7.22 -11.95 16.57
N PRO A 137 6.68 -12.97 15.86
CA PRO A 137 6.59 -12.94 14.40
C PRO A 137 5.87 -11.69 13.86
N GLN A 138 4.81 -11.24 14.54
CA GLN A 138 4.06 -10.04 14.15
C GLN A 138 4.90 -8.76 14.29
N THR A 139 5.79 -8.68 15.29
CA THR A 139 6.74 -7.57 15.41
C THR A 139 7.65 -7.51 14.19
N ARG A 140 8.20 -8.65 13.76
CA ARG A 140 9.08 -8.75 12.59
C ARG A 140 8.35 -8.32 11.30
N ILE A 141 7.11 -8.76 11.11
CA ILE A 141 6.29 -8.42 9.95
C ILE A 141 6.01 -6.92 9.91
N ASN A 142 5.54 -6.34 11.01
CA ASN A 142 5.07 -4.96 11.06
C ASN A 142 6.21 -3.92 11.17
N LEU A 143 7.43 -4.32 11.47
CA LEU A 143 8.55 -3.39 11.59
C LEU A 143 8.96 -2.82 10.23
N ALA A 144 9.06 -3.66 9.20
CA ALA A 144 9.50 -3.23 7.87
C ALA A 144 8.59 -2.14 7.26
N PRO A 145 7.24 -2.25 7.22
CA PRO A 145 6.38 -1.17 6.75
C PRO A 145 6.54 0.14 7.53
N ARG A 146 6.78 0.09 8.85
CA ARG A 146 7.02 1.30 9.66
C ARG A 146 8.35 1.97 9.34
N ILE A 147 9.40 1.20 9.07
CA ILE A 147 10.68 1.77 8.62
C ILE A 147 10.51 2.40 7.24
N ARG A 148 9.79 1.74 6.32
CA ARG A 148 9.47 2.32 5.01
C ARG A 148 8.73 3.64 5.13
N MET A 149 7.71 3.71 5.98
CA MET A 149 6.98 4.96 6.24
C MET A 149 7.93 6.07 6.73
N ALA A 150 8.75 5.79 7.74
CA ALA A 150 9.69 6.78 8.26
C ALA A 150 10.70 7.23 7.18
N THR A 151 11.16 6.32 6.33
CA THR A 151 12.04 6.61 5.20
C THR A 151 11.36 7.50 4.15
N LEU A 152 10.09 7.21 3.80
CA LEU A 152 9.33 8.03 2.85
C LEU A 152 9.16 9.46 3.35
N TYR A 153 8.78 9.65 4.61
CA TYR A 153 8.65 10.99 5.20
C TYR A 153 9.99 11.72 5.29
N ALA A 154 11.10 11.02 5.59
CA ALA A 154 12.42 11.64 5.58
C ALA A 154 12.83 12.10 4.17
N VAL A 155 12.56 11.31 3.13
CA VAL A 155 12.79 11.69 1.74
C VAL A 155 11.87 12.86 1.36
N ALA A 156 10.58 12.77 1.66
CA ALA A 156 9.60 13.80 1.34
C ALA A 156 10.00 15.16 1.96
N GLN A 157 10.38 15.17 3.22
CA GLN A 157 10.83 16.40 3.88
C GLN A 157 12.09 16.98 3.22
N SER A 158 13.01 16.12 2.76
CA SER A 158 14.27 16.55 2.14
C SER A 158 14.07 17.19 0.76
N ILE A 159 12.97 16.88 0.06
CA ILE A 159 12.70 17.38 -1.30
C ILE A 159 11.43 18.23 -1.41
N ASN A 160 10.94 18.75 -0.29
CA ASN A 160 9.67 19.46 -0.22
C ASN A 160 8.51 18.64 -0.82
N GLY A 161 8.33 17.41 -0.33
CA GLY A 161 7.36 16.47 -0.85
C GLY A 161 6.18 16.19 0.08
N ARG A 162 5.20 15.46 -0.46
CA ARG A 162 4.06 14.88 0.24
C ARG A 162 4.01 13.39 -0.07
N VAL A 163 3.79 12.57 0.94
CA VAL A 163 3.78 11.11 0.82
C VAL A 163 2.40 10.66 0.32
N ALA A 164 2.38 9.90 -0.78
CA ALA A 164 1.17 9.24 -1.27
C ALA A 164 0.95 7.92 -0.52
N ASN A 165 -0.24 7.71 0.02
CA ASN A 165 -0.71 6.40 0.45
C ASN A 165 -1.07 5.56 -0.78
N THR A 166 -0.79 4.27 -0.74
CA THR A 166 -1.04 3.34 -1.85
C THR A 166 -2.02 2.22 -1.50
N CYS A 167 -2.61 2.23 -0.29
CA CYS A 167 -3.64 1.28 0.09
C CYS A 167 -4.93 1.51 -0.71
N ASN A 168 -5.62 0.42 -1.03
CA ASN A 168 -6.92 0.42 -1.70
C ASN A 168 -8.03 0.05 -0.71
N LEU A 169 -9.30 0.23 -1.11
CA LEU A 169 -10.46 -0.01 -0.27
C LEU A 169 -10.55 -1.46 0.21
N SER A 170 -10.16 -2.44 -0.60
CA SER A 170 -10.25 -3.86 -0.23
C SER A 170 -9.28 -4.20 0.91
N GLU A 171 -8.06 -3.67 0.87
CA GLU A 171 -7.08 -3.81 1.94
C GLU A 171 -7.54 -3.10 3.20
N ASP A 172 -7.98 -1.85 3.06
CA ASP A 172 -8.47 -1.04 4.16
C ASP A 172 -9.70 -1.68 4.84
N TRP A 173 -10.63 -2.25 4.05
CA TRP A 173 -11.84 -2.87 4.57
C TRP A 173 -11.57 -3.96 5.58
N VAL A 174 -10.60 -4.81 5.31
CA VAL A 174 -10.22 -5.93 6.21
C VAL A 174 -9.02 -5.59 7.09
N GLY A 175 -8.50 -4.36 7.00
CA GLY A 175 -7.34 -3.88 7.74
C GLY A 175 -6.07 -4.66 7.42
N TYR A 176 -5.89 -5.06 6.16
CA TYR A 176 -4.70 -5.73 5.65
C TYR A 176 -3.58 -4.71 5.40
N ALA A 177 -3.25 -3.96 6.43
CA ALA A 177 -2.22 -2.96 6.44
C ALA A 177 -1.63 -2.81 7.85
N THR A 178 -0.40 -2.33 7.94
CA THR A 178 0.27 -2.04 9.21
C THR A 178 -0.04 -0.62 9.65
N ARG A 179 -0.71 -0.48 10.80
CA ARG A 179 -0.96 0.84 11.40
C ARG A 179 0.35 1.59 11.62
N TYR A 180 0.41 2.85 11.17
CA TYR A 180 1.62 3.69 11.19
C TYR A 180 2.78 3.13 10.35
N GLY A 181 2.45 2.31 9.35
CA GLY A 181 3.36 1.80 8.34
C GLY A 181 2.83 2.14 6.95
N ASP A 182 2.47 1.13 6.17
CA ASP A 182 1.90 1.26 4.83
C ASP A 182 0.52 1.92 4.78
N SER A 183 -0.24 1.91 5.90
CA SER A 183 -1.54 2.60 5.99
C SER A 183 -1.45 4.14 6.12
N VAL A 184 -0.26 4.75 6.03
CA VAL A 184 -0.05 6.19 6.24
C VAL A 184 0.35 6.89 4.96
N GLY A 185 -0.10 8.13 4.82
CA GLY A 185 0.25 9.07 3.76
C GLY A 185 -0.35 10.44 4.05
N ASP A 186 0.02 11.43 3.26
CA ASP A 186 -0.57 12.78 3.32
C ASP A 186 -1.87 12.84 2.49
N PHE A 187 -2.01 11.98 1.49
CA PHE A 187 -3.19 11.83 0.64
C PHE A 187 -3.32 10.39 0.15
N SER A 188 -4.54 9.93 -0.15
CA SER A 188 -4.83 8.54 -0.48
C SER A 188 -5.75 8.42 -1.70
N PRO A 189 -5.19 8.32 -2.91
CA PRO A 189 -5.98 8.33 -4.16
C PRO A 189 -6.84 7.08 -4.37
N LEU A 190 -6.46 5.94 -3.78
CA LEU A 190 -7.09 4.64 -4.04
C LEU A 190 -8.02 4.15 -2.93
N SER A 191 -8.13 4.87 -1.79
CA SER A 191 -8.82 4.37 -0.59
C SER A 191 -10.32 4.09 -0.79
N MET A 192 -10.93 4.61 -1.86
CA MET A 192 -12.33 4.35 -2.21
C MET A 192 -12.50 3.37 -3.39
N LEU A 193 -11.40 2.81 -3.92
CA LEU A 193 -11.42 1.86 -5.03
C LEU A 193 -11.06 0.46 -4.55
N THR A 194 -11.86 -0.53 -4.95
CA THR A 194 -11.54 -1.94 -4.74
C THR A 194 -10.38 -2.39 -5.62
N THR A 195 -9.77 -3.52 -5.27
CA THR A 195 -8.64 -4.09 -6.03
C THR A 195 -8.93 -4.26 -7.52
N ASP A 196 -10.15 -4.70 -7.88
CA ASP A 196 -10.55 -4.87 -9.29
C ASP A 196 -10.67 -3.51 -10.00
N GLU A 197 -11.21 -2.51 -9.33
CA GLU A 197 -11.36 -1.15 -9.86
C GLU A 197 -9.98 -0.48 -10.06
N VAL A 198 -9.04 -0.69 -9.15
CA VAL A 198 -7.65 -0.20 -9.29
C VAL A 198 -6.99 -0.76 -10.55
N ILE A 199 -7.25 -2.03 -10.90
CA ILE A 199 -6.75 -2.63 -12.13
C ILE A 199 -7.27 -1.87 -13.35
N GLU A 200 -8.57 -1.59 -13.42
CA GLU A 200 -9.16 -0.88 -14.56
C GLU A 200 -8.68 0.58 -14.65
N ILE A 201 -8.47 1.25 -13.52
CA ILE A 201 -7.83 2.59 -13.49
C ILE A 201 -6.39 2.52 -14.01
N GLY A 202 -5.62 1.52 -13.60
CA GLY A 202 -4.25 1.33 -14.08
C GLY A 202 -4.18 1.12 -15.61
N LEU A 203 -5.11 0.35 -16.17
CA LEU A 203 -5.24 0.18 -17.61
C LEU A 203 -5.65 1.49 -18.30
N ALA A 204 -6.54 2.26 -17.69
CA ALA A 204 -6.95 3.57 -18.18
C ALA A 204 -5.82 4.62 -18.13
N CYS A 205 -4.81 4.46 -17.26
CA CYS A 205 -3.58 5.24 -17.24
C CYS A 205 -2.59 4.81 -18.35
N GLY A 206 -2.89 3.79 -19.16
CA GLY A 206 -1.99 3.27 -20.20
C GLY A 206 -0.78 2.51 -19.65
N LEU A 207 -0.85 2.03 -18.41
CA LEU A 207 0.22 1.26 -17.81
C LEU A 207 0.35 -0.13 -18.45
N PRO A 208 1.57 -0.70 -18.50
CA PRO A 208 1.77 -2.06 -18.98
C PRO A 208 0.93 -3.06 -18.18
N GLU A 209 0.15 -3.88 -18.89
CA GLU A 209 -0.78 -4.84 -18.28
C GLU A 209 -0.08 -5.79 -17.28
N LYS A 210 1.17 -6.18 -17.57
CA LYS A 210 2.00 -7.02 -16.69
C LYS A 210 2.22 -6.42 -15.29
N LEU A 211 2.26 -5.08 -15.16
CA LEU A 211 2.44 -4.39 -13.89
C LEU A 211 1.12 -4.26 -13.14
N VAL A 212 0.03 -3.99 -13.87
CA VAL A 212 -1.30 -3.75 -13.29
C VAL A 212 -1.97 -5.06 -12.85
N ARG A 213 -1.76 -6.16 -13.59
CA ARG A 213 -2.35 -7.49 -13.28
C ARG A 213 -1.41 -8.41 -12.51
N LYS A 214 -0.32 -7.88 -11.95
CA LYS A 214 0.58 -8.65 -11.08
C LYS A 214 -0.18 -9.16 -9.86
N THR A 215 -0.07 -10.45 -9.58
CA THR A 215 -0.68 -11.06 -8.40
C THR A 215 -0.10 -10.44 -7.13
N PRO A 216 -0.94 -9.92 -6.21
CA PRO A 216 -0.48 -9.37 -4.95
C PRO A 216 0.23 -10.43 -4.11
N THR A 217 1.41 -10.10 -3.59
CA THR A 217 2.16 -10.92 -2.64
C THR A 217 2.64 -10.04 -1.50
N ASP A 218 2.60 -10.56 -0.28
CA ASP A 218 3.08 -9.84 0.89
C ASP A 218 4.61 -9.61 0.90
N GLY A 219 5.34 -10.23 -0.05
CA GLY A 219 6.79 -10.15 -0.15
C GLY A 219 7.55 -10.75 1.04
N LEU A 220 6.84 -11.37 2.00
CA LEU A 220 7.40 -11.77 3.30
C LEU A 220 7.46 -13.28 3.49
N CYS A 221 6.43 -14.03 3.09
CA CYS A 221 6.33 -15.46 3.40
C CYS A 221 6.07 -16.36 2.18
N GLY A 222 6.09 -15.80 0.96
CA GLY A 222 5.88 -16.56 -0.28
C GLY A 222 4.45 -17.07 -0.47
N LYS A 223 3.52 -16.56 0.31
CA LYS A 223 2.07 -16.75 0.17
C LYS A 223 1.46 -15.55 -0.55
N THR A 224 0.34 -15.77 -1.20
CA THR A 224 -0.47 -14.67 -1.73
C THR A 224 -1.26 -14.00 -0.60
N ASP A 225 -1.71 -12.77 -0.85
CA ASP A 225 -2.59 -12.08 0.10
C ASP A 225 -3.87 -12.88 0.36
N GLU A 226 -4.45 -13.49 -0.68
CA GLU A 226 -5.65 -14.31 -0.58
C GLU A 226 -5.45 -15.55 0.29
N ASP A 227 -4.25 -16.17 0.25
CA ASP A 227 -3.89 -17.29 1.15
C ASP A 227 -3.87 -16.83 2.62
N ASN A 228 -3.42 -15.62 2.90
CA ASN A 228 -3.38 -15.05 4.24
C ASN A 228 -4.75 -14.55 4.71
N LEU A 229 -5.57 -14.06 3.80
CA LEU A 229 -6.92 -13.58 4.09
C LEU A 229 -7.90 -14.73 4.33
N GLY A 230 -7.76 -15.84 3.58
CA GLY A 230 -8.66 -16.98 3.61
C GLY A 230 -9.88 -16.83 2.69
N PHE A 231 -9.87 -15.82 1.81
CA PHE A 231 -10.86 -15.57 0.76
C PHE A 231 -10.24 -14.77 -0.38
N THR A 232 -10.90 -14.76 -1.54
CA THR A 232 -10.42 -14.03 -2.72
C THR A 232 -10.79 -12.56 -2.66
N TYR A 233 -9.97 -11.70 -3.28
CA TYR A 233 -10.32 -10.29 -3.47
C TYR A 233 -11.62 -10.13 -4.24
N ARG A 234 -11.90 -11.00 -5.20
CA ARG A 234 -13.18 -11.01 -5.92
C ARG A 234 -14.37 -11.12 -4.98
N THR A 235 -14.34 -12.07 -4.03
CA THR A 235 -15.41 -12.26 -3.04
C THR A 235 -15.52 -11.04 -2.12
N LEU A 236 -14.41 -10.50 -1.69
CA LEU A 236 -14.37 -9.30 -0.84
C LEU A 236 -14.94 -8.07 -1.58
N ASN A 237 -14.54 -7.84 -2.82
CA ASN A 237 -14.99 -6.71 -3.63
C ASN A 237 -16.49 -6.76 -3.91
N GLU A 238 -17.01 -7.95 -4.24
CA GLU A 238 -18.45 -8.17 -4.38
C GLU A 238 -19.20 -7.86 -3.08
N TYR A 239 -18.66 -8.32 -1.93
CA TYR A 239 -19.23 -8.02 -0.62
C TYR A 239 -19.21 -6.53 -0.28
N ILE A 240 -18.10 -5.83 -0.53
CA ILE A 240 -17.96 -4.38 -0.30
C ILE A 240 -19.01 -3.59 -1.10
N ARG A 241 -19.20 -3.94 -2.38
CA ARG A 241 -20.08 -3.17 -3.30
C ARG A 241 -21.56 -3.52 -3.18
N TRP A 242 -21.88 -4.77 -2.82
CA TRP A 242 -23.27 -5.27 -2.80
C TRP A 242 -23.77 -5.73 -1.42
N GLY A 243 -22.87 -5.91 -0.46
CA GLY A 243 -23.25 -6.48 0.84
C GLY A 243 -23.62 -7.97 0.77
N THR A 244 -23.32 -8.66 -0.35
CA THR A 244 -23.66 -10.07 -0.55
C THR A 244 -22.41 -10.95 -0.62
N CYS A 245 -22.43 -12.05 0.13
CA CYS A 245 -21.44 -13.11 0.06
C CYS A 245 -22.18 -14.45 0.10
N LYS A 246 -21.87 -15.33 -0.85
CA LYS A 246 -22.58 -16.64 -0.99
C LYS A 246 -22.22 -17.62 0.10
N ASP A 247 -21.02 -17.52 0.66
CA ASP A 247 -20.52 -18.38 1.73
C ASP A 247 -20.60 -17.62 3.06
N GLU A 248 -21.51 -18.04 3.94
CA GLU A 248 -21.73 -17.42 5.24
C GLU A 248 -20.50 -17.48 6.16
N LYS A 249 -19.61 -18.48 6.00
CA LYS A 249 -18.37 -18.56 6.77
C LYS A 249 -17.37 -17.51 6.31
N ILE A 250 -17.26 -17.33 5.00
CA ILE A 250 -16.39 -16.29 4.42
C ILE A 250 -16.94 -14.92 4.81
N LYS A 251 -18.27 -14.71 4.72
CA LYS A 251 -18.91 -13.48 5.17
C LYS A 251 -18.57 -13.16 6.61
N ALA A 252 -18.76 -14.12 7.52
CA ALA A 252 -18.44 -13.93 8.94
C ALA A 252 -16.96 -13.61 9.17
N LEU A 253 -16.05 -14.22 8.40
CA LEU A 253 -14.62 -13.94 8.47
C LEU A 253 -14.28 -12.52 7.98
N ILE A 254 -14.94 -12.04 6.93
CA ILE A 254 -14.77 -10.67 6.42
C ILE A 254 -15.27 -9.68 7.48
N ASP A 255 -16.47 -9.90 8.03
CA ASP A 255 -17.06 -9.04 9.06
C ASP A 255 -16.18 -8.98 10.31
N GLU A 256 -15.68 -10.13 10.80
CA GLU A 256 -14.77 -10.18 11.94
C GLU A 256 -13.50 -9.37 11.68
N LYS A 257 -12.86 -9.56 10.50
CA LYS A 257 -11.66 -8.81 10.13
C LYS A 257 -11.94 -7.31 10.03
N HIS A 258 -13.07 -6.92 9.44
CA HIS A 258 -13.50 -5.53 9.33
C HIS A 258 -13.65 -4.90 10.73
N GLU A 259 -14.48 -5.44 11.59
CA GLU A 259 -14.74 -4.89 12.93
C GLU A 259 -13.46 -4.81 13.77
N LYS A 260 -12.68 -5.88 13.77
CA LYS A 260 -11.43 -5.97 14.55
C LYS A 260 -10.37 -4.96 14.11
N ASN A 261 -10.34 -4.60 12.82
CA ASN A 261 -9.27 -3.77 12.25
C ASN A 261 -9.68 -2.32 11.99
N MET A 262 -10.96 -1.95 12.07
CA MET A 262 -11.44 -0.58 11.83
C MET A 262 -10.72 0.49 12.66
N PHE A 263 -10.20 0.14 13.85
CA PHE A 263 -9.42 1.08 14.67
C PHE A 263 -8.14 1.56 13.97
N LYS A 264 -7.62 0.81 12.99
CA LYS A 264 -6.41 1.19 12.24
C LYS A 264 -6.62 2.41 11.35
N LEU A 265 -7.85 2.55 10.82
CA LEU A 265 -8.25 3.61 9.90
C LEU A 265 -8.79 4.86 10.62
N ARG A 266 -9.14 4.72 11.90
CA ARG A 266 -9.67 5.84 12.67
C ARG A 266 -8.54 6.76 13.12
N PRO A 267 -8.77 8.08 13.17
CA PRO A 267 -7.88 9.01 13.83
C PRO A 267 -7.58 8.55 15.27
N MET A 268 -6.44 8.97 15.80
CA MET A 268 -6.11 8.69 17.19
C MET A 268 -7.19 9.27 18.09
N PRO A 269 -7.83 8.45 18.98
CA PRO A 269 -8.84 8.97 19.89
C PRO A 269 -8.22 10.00 20.81
N VAL A 270 -8.97 11.06 21.06
CA VAL A 270 -8.59 12.15 21.97
C VAL A 270 -9.50 12.14 23.19
N PHE A 271 -8.96 12.59 24.32
CA PHE A 271 -9.77 12.86 25.51
C PHE A 271 -10.55 14.15 25.24
N ASP A 272 -11.87 14.04 25.30
CA ASP A 272 -12.76 15.20 25.18
C ASP A 272 -12.85 15.87 26.56
N TYR A 273 -12.18 17.02 26.67
CA TYR A 273 -12.21 17.82 27.90
C TYR A 273 -13.43 18.75 27.83
N PRO A 274 -14.43 18.58 28.75
CA PRO A 274 -15.57 19.48 28.76
C PRO A 274 -15.10 20.90 29.08
N CYS A 275 -15.22 21.80 28.12
CA CYS A 275 -15.08 23.22 28.36
C CYS A 275 -16.44 23.73 28.84
N ASP A 276 -16.57 24.02 30.14
CA ASP A 276 -17.71 24.75 30.71
C ASP A 276 -17.78 26.20 30.22
#